data_0eaf0fabf7b79ba9f869658220540713
#
_entry.id   0eaf0fabf7b79ba9f869658220540713
#
_cell.length_a   1.000
_cell.length_b   1.000
_cell.length_c   1.000
_cell.angle_alpha   90.00
_cell.angle_beta   90.00
_cell.angle_gamma   90.00
#
_symmetry.space_group_name_H-M   'P 1'
#
loop_
_entity.id
_entity.type
_entity.pdbx_description
1 polymer ?
#
loop_
_entity_poly.entity_id
_entity_poly.type
_entity_poly.pdbx_seq_one_letter_code
_entity_poly.pdbx_strand_id
1 'polypeptide(L)'
;MTVVAEYASGLVRTQVLAGARDGHFTWVRGAGRAHPGPLPGPPPAARNILAGLASGPSGQGPGVRCVLPRADEDGTELHYPVPGRRSMAETLLSGDPRDLSGAEETLYDLGRLLRALHSAPVPAGEADACSPPGSWRRLHAWFDAPRTGHAEQLHSVLGELLGADRRGRIERWLHELPEVRPLTPVHGAPGLGLLVPAVAQGHPHGLLTGEDVGRAAWQWDVGWVVAELHEMRFFAARVPGPGTDWEHLAQVFLRGYGRAPDAWVRRCAVLRSLLHLHDFSVFVTWDVAEVRRYAVLLASLLDEEGDLR
;
A
#
# COMPACT_ATOMS: atom_id res chain seq x y z
N MET A 1 -1.62 14.10 -25.06
CA MET A 1 -2.27 13.36 -23.96
C MET A 1 -3.13 14.34 -23.17
N THR A 2 -4.29 13.91 -22.68
CA THR A 2 -5.22 14.77 -21.92
C THR A 2 -5.27 14.30 -20.48
N VAL A 3 -5.19 15.22 -19.50
CA VAL A 3 -5.36 14.89 -18.08
C VAL A 3 -6.82 14.51 -17.85
N VAL A 4 -7.08 13.34 -17.29
CA VAL A 4 -8.42 12.81 -16.99
C VAL A 4 -8.70 12.69 -15.50
N ALA A 5 -7.67 12.68 -14.66
CA ALA A 5 -7.77 12.75 -13.20
C ALA A 5 -6.48 13.34 -12.61
N GLU A 6 -6.59 13.92 -11.42
CA GLU A 6 -5.46 14.42 -10.65
C GLU A 6 -5.69 14.19 -9.15
N TYR A 7 -4.65 13.72 -8.45
CA TYR A 7 -4.63 13.48 -7.02
C TYR A 7 -3.36 14.09 -6.43
N ALA A 8 -3.48 14.72 -5.27
CA ALA A 8 -2.32 15.30 -4.61
C ALA A 8 -2.39 15.16 -3.10
N SER A 9 -1.26 14.86 -2.52
CA SER A 9 -0.97 15.00 -1.10
C SER A 9 0.31 15.82 -0.91
N GLY A 10 0.70 16.07 0.34
CA GLY A 10 2.01 16.68 0.60
C GLY A 10 3.18 15.80 0.14
N LEU A 11 3.03 14.47 0.08
CA LEU A 11 4.09 13.55 -0.31
C LEU A 11 4.16 13.31 -1.82
N VAL A 12 3.02 13.09 -2.46
CA VAL A 12 2.97 12.65 -3.86
C VAL A 12 1.87 13.39 -4.61
N ARG A 13 2.19 13.81 -5.83
CA ARG A 13 1.25 14.27 -6.84
C ARG A 13 1.10 13.17 -7.89
N THR A 14 -0.11 12.90 -8.33
CA THR A 14 -0.41 11.94 -9.40
C THR A 14 -1.34 12.56 -10.41
N GLN A 15 -0.99 12.49 -11.69
CA GLN A 15 -1.85 12.86 -12.82
C GLN A 15 -2.11 11.61 -13.65
N VAL A 16 -3.33 11.44 -14.11
CA VAL A 16 -3.71 10.37 -15.03
C VAL A 16 -3.93 10.95 -16.40
N LEU A 17 -3.14 10.52 -17.36
CA LEU A 17 -3.17 10.97 -18.75
C LEU A 17 -3.83 9.90 -19.62
N ALA A 18 -4.82 10.29 -20.42
CA ALA A 18 -5.37 9.43 -21.46
C ALA A 18 -4.39 9.36 -22.65
N GLY A 19 -4.08 8.15 -23.09
CA GLY A 19 -3.29 7.90 -24.31
C GLY A 19 -4.08 8.17 -25.59
N ALA A 20 -3.40 8.10 -26.73
CA ALA A 20 -4.04 8.22 -28.06
C ALA A 20 -4.88 6.99 -28.44
N ARG A 21 -4.64 5.84 -27.79
CA ARG A 21 -5.42 4.62 -27.98
C ARG A 21 -6.35 4.44 -26.79
N ASP A 22 -7.60 4.03 -27.05
CA ASP A 22 -8.56 3.70 -26.01
C ASP A 22 -8.01 2.61 -25.07
N GLY A 23 -8.27 2.76 -23.77
CA GLY A 23 -7.81 1.82 -22.75
C GLY A 23 -6.33 1.93 -22.38
N HIS A 24 -5.58 2.91 -22.91
CA HIS A 24 -4.19 3.16 -22.54
C HIS A 24 -4.09 4.46 -21.74
N PHE A 25 -3.55 4.35 -20.55
CA PHE A 25 -3.34 5.48 -19.66
C PHE A 25 -1.88 5.53 -19.21
N THR A 26 -1.44 6.73 -18.85
CA THR A 26 -0.16 6.91 -18.16
C THR A 26 -0.42 7.64 -16.85
N TRP A 27 -0.07 6.98 -15.75
CA TRP A 27 -0.04 7.63 -14.46
C TRP A 27 1.31 8.29 -14.28
N VAL A 28 1.30 9.61 -14.10
CA VAL A 28 2.49 10.42 -13.87
C VAL A 28 2.54 10.78 -12.41
N ARG A 29 3.58 10.33 -11.71
CA ARG A 29 3.75 10.58 -10.29
C ARG A 29 5.01 11.43 -10.06
N GLY A 30 4.86 12.47 -9.29
CA GLY A 30 5.95 13.37 -8.90
C GLY A 30 5.91 13.65 -7.40
N ALA A 31 6.98 14.24 -6.89
CA ALA A 31 7.08 14.66 -5.50
C ALA A 31 6.00 15.71 -5.18
N GLY A 32 5.34 15.54 -4.03
CA GLY A 32 4.51 16.57 -3.43
C GLY A 32 5.37 17.62 -2.73
N ARG A 33 4.75 18.72 -2.33
CA ARG A 33 5.46 19.90 -1.74
C ARG A 33 6.22 19.61 -0.43
N ALA A 34 5.88 18.55 0.28
CA ALA A 34 6.53 18.15 1.53
C ALA A 34 7.49 16.97 1.35
N HIS A 35 7.62 16.45 0.13
CA HIS A 35 8.62 15.44 -0.18
C HIS A 35 10.01 16.03 -0.23
N PRO A 36 11.05 15.41 0.37
CA PRO A 36 12.38 16.01 0.51
C PRO A 36 13.18 16.14 -0.80
N GLY A 37 12.71 15.55 -1.89
CA GLY A 37 13.37 15.56 -3.19
C GLY A 37 12.50 14.96 -4.28
N PRO A 38 13.02 14.67 -5.47
CA PRO A 38 12.30 13.94 -6.51
C PRO A 38 11.80 12.58 -5.97
N LEU A 39 10.66 12.12 -6.48
CA LEU A 39 10.12 10.81 -6.09
C LEU A 39 11.00 9.70 -6.69
N PRO A 40 11.69 8.89 -5.88
CA PRO A 40 12.56 7.87 -6.42
C PRO A 40 11.78 6.68 -6.95
N GLY A 41 12.27 6.06 -8.01
CA GLY A 41 11.79 4.78 -8.49
C GLY A 41 12.25 3.62 -7.59
N PRO A 42 11.88 2.38 -7.94
CA PRO A 42 12.35 1.20 -7.23
C PRO A 42 13.89 1.11 -7.20
N PRO A 43 14.49 0.63 -6.10
CA PRO A 43 15.93 0.43 -6.01
C PRO A 43 16.46 -0.43 -7.16
N PRO A 44 17.66 -0.16 -7.70
CA PRO A 44 18.23 -0.93 -8.82
C PRO A 44 18.26 -2.44 -8.57
N ALA A 45 18.62 -2.87 -7.36
CA ALA A 45 18.66 -4.28 -6.95
C ALA A 45 17.28 -4.99 -7.06
N ALA A 46 16.18 -4.27 -6.88
CA ALA A 46 14.84 -4.83 -6.98
C ALA A 46 14.29 -4.85 -8.42
N ARG A 47 14.84 -4.04 -9.33
CA ARG A 47 14.28 -3.86 -10.69
C ARG A 47 14.24 -5.15 -11.49
N ASN A 48 15.26 -6.01 -11.39
CA ASN A 48 15.31 -7.28 -12.10
C ASN A 48 14.22 -8.25 -11.62
N ILE A 49 14.00 -8.32 -10.30
CA ILE A 49 12.93 -9.13 -9.70
C ILE A 49 11.57 -8.64 -10.18
N LEU A 50 11.34 -7.32 -10.08
CA LEU A 50 10.08 -6.70 -10.50
C LEU A 50 9.84 -6.83 -12.01
N ALA A 51 10.88 -6.73 -12.85
CA ALA A 51 10.78 -6.92 -14.29
C ALA A 51 10.37 -8.36 -14.66
N GLY A 52 10.86 -9.35 -13.93
CA GLY A 52 10.41 -10.75 -14.08
C GLY A 52 8.92 -10.91 -13.77
N LEU A 53 8.43 -10.22 -12.76
CA LEU A 53 7.01 -10.21 -12.37
C LEU A 53 6.13 -9.34 -13.29
N ALA A 54 6.72 -8.38 -14.00
CA ALA A 54 6.03 -7.59 -15.01
C ALA A 54 5.66 -8.43 -16.26
N SER A 55 6.46 -9.46 -16.57
CA SER A 55 6.21 -10.35 -17.70
C SER A 55 5.13 -11.39 -17.42
N GLY A 56 4.82 -11.65 -16.16
CA GLY A 56 3.88 -12.68 -15.70
C GLY A 56 4.36 -14.11 -15.99
N PRO A 57 3.87 -15.11 -15.25
CA PRO A 57 4.11 -16.50 -15.61
C PRO A 57 3.44 -16.82 -16.95
N SER A 58 4.22 -17.36 -17.89
CA SER A 58 3.73 -17.78 -19.21
C SER A 58 2.58 -18.79 -19.05
N GLY A 59 1.40 -18.47 -19.58
CA GLY A 59 0.28 -19.41 -19.72
C GLY A 59 -0.89 -19.28 -18.76
N GLN A 60 -0.89 -18.36 -17.81
CA GLN A 60 -2.08 -18.01 -17.02
C GLN A 60 -2.60 -16.65 -17.45
N GLY A 61 -3.94 -16.50 -17.53
CA GLY A 61 -4.66 -15.32 -18.02
C GLY A 61 -4.22 -13.97 -17.42
N PRO A 62 -4.92 -12.90 -17.75
CA PRO A 62 -4.54 -11.55 -17.35
C PRO A 62 -4.60 -11.40 -15.84
N GLY A 63 -3.50 -11.52 -15.15
CA GLY A 63 -3.40 -11.32 -13.70
C GLY A 63 -2.96 -9.91 -13.37
N VAL A 64 -2.59 -9.69 -12.10
CA VAL A 64 -1.90 -8.46 -11.68
C VAL A 64 -0.41 -8.56 -12.01
N ARG A 65 0.19 -7.46 -12.50
CA ARG A 65 1.62 -7.35 -12.81
C ARG A 65 2.25 -6.13 -12.16
N CYS A 66 3.51 -6.23 -11.79
CA CYS A 66 4.28 -5.06 -11.38
C CYS A 66 4.48 -4.11 -12.57
N VAL A 67 4.21 -2.82 -12.37
CA VAL A 67 4.47 -1.78 -13.35
C VAL A 67 5.67 -0.96 -12.89
N LEU A 68 6.76 -1.08 -13.63
CA LEU A 68 7.97 -0.30 -13.41
C LEU A 68 7.81 1.09 -14.05
N PRO A 69 8.21 2.16 -13.35
CA PRO A 69 8.17 3.50 -13.90
C PRO A 69 9.29 3.74 -14.91
N ARG A 70 9.04 4.70 -15.80
CA ARG A 70 10.06 5.38 -16.59
C ARG A 70 10.20 6.80 -16.03
N ALA A 71 11.41 7.19 -15.66
CA ALA A 71 11.66 8.59 -15.29
C ALA A 71 11.55 9.47 -16.54
N ASP A 72 11.10 10.72 -16.37
CA ASP A 72 11.23 11.74 -17.37
C ASP A 72 12.71 12.15 -17.58
N GLU A 73 12.97 13.07 -18.51
CA GLU A 73 14.32 13.48 -18.85
C GLU A 73 15.05 14.15 -17.67
N ASP A 74 14.32 14.87 -16.83
CA ASP A 74 14.86 15.58 -15.66
C ASP A 74 14.88 14.71 -14.40
N GLY A 75 14.31 13.49 -14.43
CA GLY A 75 14.21 12.58 -13.28
C GLY A 75 13.26 13.07 -12.17
N THR A 76 12.36 14.00 -12.50
CA THR A 76 11.44 14.62 -11.53
C THR A 76 10.09 13.92 -11.46
N GLU A 77 9.72 13.21 -12.52
CA GLU A 77 8.44 12.49 -12.63
C GLU A 77 8.66 11.02 -13.04
N LEU A 78 7.77 10.17 -12.53
CA LEU A 78 7.73 8.75 -12.81
C LEU A 78 6.47 8.42 -13.62
N HIS A 79 6.66 7.93 -14.84
CA HIS A 79 5.62 7.61 -15.80
C HIS A 79 5.31 6.11 -15.79
N TYR A 80 4.07 5.74 -15.50
CA TYR A 80 3.58 4.35 -15.43
C TYR A 80 2.57 4.09 -16.55
N PRO A 81 2.92 3.37 -17.62
CA PRO A 81 1.94 2.93 -18.61
C PRO A 81 1.04 1.84 -18.01
N VAL A 82 -0.25 2.12 -17.91
CA VAL A 82 -1.22 1.24 -17.23
C VAL A 82 -2.50 1.09 -18.06
N PRO A 83 -3.27 0.00 -17.82
CA PRO A 83 -4.46 -0.32 -18.58
C PRO A 83 -5.73 0.33 -18.01
N GLY A 84 -5.64 1.22 -17.03
CA GLY A 84 -6.78 1.79 -16.34
C GLY A 84 -6.58 3.22 -15.87
N ARG A 85 -7.68 3.93 -15.68
CA ARG A 85 -7.69 5.33 -15.22
C ARG A 85 -7.98 5.50 -13.74
N ARG A 86 -8.54 4.49 -13.09
CA ARG A 86 -8.92 4.49 -11.67
C ARG A 86 -8.09 3.47 -10.92
N SER A 87 -7.85 3.75 -9.65
CA SER A 87 -7.29 2.77 -8.73
C SER A 87 -8.36 1.76 -8.28
N MET A 88 -7.92 0.63 -7.73
CA MET A 88 -8.82 -0.32 -7.08
C MET A 88 -9.51 0.31 -5.86
N ALA A 89 -8.82 1.16 -5.10
CA ALA A 89 -9.44 1.88 -4.00
C ALA A 89 -10.63 2.74 -4.48
N GLU A 90 -10.45 3.53 -5.55
CA GLU A 90 -11.52 4.33 -6.14
C GLU A 90 -12.65 3.46 -6.69
N THR A 91 -12.31 2.34 -7.32
CA THR A 91 -13.26 1.36 -7.85
C THR A 91 -14.14 0.78 -6.73
N LEU A 92 -13.55 0.33 -5.64
CA LEU A 92 -14.27 -0.23 -4.50
C LEU A 92 -15.13 0.81 -3.75
N LEU A 93 -14.63 2.05 -3.64
CA LEU A 93 -15.36 3.14 -2.99
C LEU A 93 -16.48 3.71 -3.85
N SER A 94 -16.46 3.53 -5.17
CA SER A 94 -17.53 3.96 -6.05
C SER A 94 -18.85 3.26 -5.76
N GLY A 95 -18.78 2.01 -5.27
CA GLY A 95 -19.95 1.18 -5.01
C GLY A 95 -20.75 0.80 -6.27
N ASP A 96 -20.26 1.13 -7.48
CA ASP A 96 -20.94 0.73 -8.72
C ASP A 96 -20.78 -0.78 -8.93
N PRO A 97 -21.87 -1.56 -9.03
CA PRO A 97 -21.80 -3.00 -9.26
C PRO A 97 -21.01 -3.39 -10.52
N ARG A 98 -20.95 -2.52 -11.52
CA ARG A 98 -20.16 -2.74 -12.73
C ARG A 98 -18.66 -2.65 -12.46
N ASP A 99 -18.28 -1.70 -11.61
CA ASP A 99 -16.89 -1.50 -11.20
C ASP A 99 -16.44 -2.60 -10.23
N LEU A 100 -17.35 -3.15 -9.42
CA LEU A 100 -17.07 -4.22 -8.48
C LEU A 100 -16.94 -5.61 -9.15
N SER A 101 -17.49 -5.76 -10.37
CA SER A 101 -17.36 -7.01 -11.11
C SER A 101 -15.89 -7.23 -11.48
N GLY A 102 -15.25 -8.27 -10.97
CA GLY A 102 -13.82 -8.55 -11.14
C GLY A 102 -12.92 -8.07 -10.00
N ALA A 103 -13.44 -7.37 -9.00
CA ALA A 103 -12.66 -6.98 -7.82
C ALA A 103 -12.10 -8.18 -7.07
N GLU A 104 -12.91 -9.25 -6.93
CA GLU A 104 -12.48 -10.49 -6.30
C GLU A 104 -11.32 -11.15 -7.05
N GLU A 105 -11.46 -11.29 -8.37
CA GLU A 105 -10.40 -11.85 -9.22
C GLU A 105 -9.12 -11.03 -9.14
N THR A 106 -9.25 -9.70 -9.19
CA THR A 106 -8.11 -8.78 -9.08
C THR A 106 -7.40 -8.90 -7.72
N LEU A 107 -8.15 -8.99 -6.62
CA LEU A 107 -7.57 -9.14 -5.28
C LEU A 107 -6.95 -10.52 -5.09
N TYR A 108 -7.56 -11.57 -5.62
CA TYR A 108 -6.97 -12.91 -5.63
C TYR A 108 -5.62 -12.91 -6.37
N ASP A 109 -5.58 -12.30 -7.55
CA ASP A 109 -4.36 -12.20 -8.36
C ASP A 109 -3.30 -11.26 -7.75
N LEU A 110 -3.72 -10.21 -7.02
CA LEU A 110 -2.78 -9.43 -6.19
C LEU A 110 -2.11 -10.31 -5.14
N GLY A 111 -2.89 -11.16 -4.45
CA GLY A 111 -2.34 -12.12 -3.50
C GLY A 111 -1.30 -13.05 -4.15
N ARG A 112 -1.60 -13.59 -5.32
CA ARG A 112 -0.65 -14.43 -6.10
C ARG A 112 0.61 -13.67 -6.49
N LEU A 113 0.48 -12.43 -6.96
CA LEU A 113 1.62 -11.59 -7.32
C LEU A 113 2.54 -11.35 -6.12
N LEU A 114 1.98 -10.95 -4.97
CA LEU A 114 2.77 -10.73 -3.75
C LEU A 114 3.42 -12.04 -3.28
N ARG A 115 2.74 -13.17 -3.39
CA ARG A 115 3.35 -14.48 -3.10
C ARG A 115 4.54 -14.78 -4.00
N ALA A 116 4.43 -14.49 -5.29
CA ALA A 116 5.52 -14.67 -6.24
C ALA A 116 6.70 -13.73 -5.93
N LEU A 117 6.43 -12.45 -5.61
CA LEU A 117 7.44 -11.47 -5.19
C LEU A 117 8.19 -11.96 -3.95
N HIS A 118 7.48 -12.39 -2.92
CA HIS A 118 8.09 -12.84 -1.66
C HIS A 118 8.84 -14.18 -1.78
N SER A 119 8.61 -14.92 -2.87
CA SER A 119 9.29 -16.17 -3.16
C SER A 119 10.44 -15.99 -4.16
N ALA A 120 10.61 -14.79 -4.71
CA ALA A 120 11.66 -14.53 -5.68
C ALA A 120 13.05 -14.63 -5.04
N PRO A 121 14.01 -15.28 -5.69
CA PRO A 121 15.37 -15.35 -5.19
C PRO A 121 16.01 -13.95 -5.21
N VAL A 122 16.72 -13.62 -4.15
CA VAL A 122 17.55 -12.41 -4.09
C VAL A 122 18.96 -12.79 -4.56
N PRO A 123 19.52 -12.13 -5.58
CA PRO A 123 20.85 -12.42 -6.06
C PRO A 123 21.91 -12.28 -4.95
N ALA A 124 22.90 -13.14 -4.96
CA ALA A 124 24.01 -13.06 -4.03
C ALA A 124 24.75 -11.72 -4.21
N GLY A 125 25.01 -11.00 -3.11
CA GLY A 125 25.62 -9.66 -3.14
C GLY A 125 24.62 -8.49 -3.21
N GLU A 126 23.35 -8.72 -3.58
CA GLU A 126 22.30 -7.69 -3.53
C GLU A 126 21.47 -7.76 -2.24
N ALA A 127 21.71 -8.80 -1.43
CA ALA A 127 21.00 -9.00 -0.16
C ALA A 127 21.13 -7.82 0.80
N ASP A 128 22.30 -7.21 0.85
CA ASP A 128 22.61 -6.05 1.71
C ASP A 128 22.28 -4.71 1.05
N ALA A 129 22.04 -4.71 -0.28
CA ALA A 129 21.75 -3.50 -1.04
C ALA A 129 20.26 -3.06 -0.97
N CYS A 130 19.38 -3.92 -0.47
CA CYS A 130 17.96 -3.60 -0.32
C CYS A 130 17.67 -3.15 1.12
N SER A 131 17.49 -1.85 1.28
CA SER A 131 17.04 -1.24 2.54
C SER A 131 15.63 -1.71 2.94
N PRO A 132 15.25 -1.57 4.22
CA PRO A 132 13.85 -1.69 4.62
C PRO A 132 12.94 -0.79 3.79
N PRO A 133 11.65 -1.14 3.62
CA PRO A 133 10.69 -0.34 2.87
C PRO A 133 10.67 1.14 3.31
N GLY A 134 10.52 2.05 2.37
CA GLY A 134 10.43 3.48 2.66
C GLY A 134 9.28 3.82 3.61
N SER A 135 8.15 3.16 3.44
CA SER A 135 6.98 3.24 4.30
C SER A 135 7.29 2.88 5.76
N TRP A 136 7.98 1.76 5.99
CA TRP A 136 8.39 1.38 7.34
C TRP A 136 9.39 2.40 7.94
N ARG A 137 10.35 2.85 7.15
CA ARG A 137 11.34 3.85 7.61
C ARG A 137 10.66 5.17 8.03
N ARG A 138 9.64 5.63 7.29
CA ARG A 138 8.86 6.83 7.66
C ARG A 138 8.14 6.63 8.98
N LEU A 139 7.46 5.51 9.16
CA LEU A 139 6.75 5.20 10.39
C LEU A 139 7.70 5.15 11.59
N HIS A 140 8.81 4.42 11.46
CA HIS A 140 9.81 4.27 12.52
C HIS A 140 10.40 5.64 12.90
N ALA A 141 10.83 6.43 11.91
CA ALA A 141 11.40 7.75 12.16
C ALA A 141 10.42 8.72 12.85
N TRP A 142 9.13 8.67 12.48
CA TRP A 142 8.12 9.49 13.15
C TRP A 142 7.86 9.04 14.58
N PHE A 143 7.85 7.74 14.84
CA PHE A 143 7.53 7.20 16.16
C PHE A 143 8.65 7.42 17.15
N ASP A 144 9.90 7.24 16.73
CA ASP A 144 11.09 7.42 17.59
C ASP A 144 11.41 8.88 17.85
N ALA A 145 11.25 9.73 16.85
CA ALA A 145 11.60 11.14 16.92
C ALA A 145 10.54 12.00 16.24
N PRO A 146 9.39 12.22 16.87
CA PRO A 146 8.32 13.06 16.32
C PRO A 146 8.83 14.46 16.03
N ARG A 147 8.47 14.97 14.87
CA ARG A 147 8.90 16.27 14.37
C ARG A 147 7.89 17.34 14.78
N THR A 148 8.18 18.59 14.45
CA THR A 148 7.30 19.75 14.70
C THR A 148 5.99 19.69 13.91
N GLY A 149 5.01 20.50 14.27
CA GLY A 149 3.75 20.68 13.54
C GLY A 149 2.76 19.53 13.74
N HIS A 150 2.05 19.14 12.68
CA HIS A 150 1.01 18.12 12.77
C HIS A 150 1.55 16.74 13.17
N ALA A 151 2.78 16.41 12.83
CA ALA A 151 3.41 15.14 13.23
C ALA A 151 3.60 15.07 14.77
N GLU A 152 3.99 16.18 15.40
CA GLU A 152 4.12 16.27 16.85
C GLU A 152 2.74 16.25 17.53
N GLN A 153 1.80 17.03 17.00
CA GLN A 153 0.42 17.06 17.52
C GLN A 153 -0.23 15.66 17.45
N LEU A 154 -0.08 14.95 16.34
CA LEU A 154 -0.59 13.60 16.16
C LEU A 154 0.02 12.64 17.19
N HIS A 155 1.33 12.71 17.38
CA HIS A 155 2.04 11.86 18.34
C HIS A 155 1.52 12.07 19.78
N SER A 156 1.30 13.32 20.18
CA SER A 156 0.75 13.67 21.50
C SER A 156 -0.69 13.16 21.65
N VAL A 157 -1.57 13.49 20.70
CA VAL A 157 -2.99 13.11 20.75
C VAL A 157 -3.17 11.60 20.74
N LEU A 158 -2.41 10.86 19.92
CA LEU A 158 -2.46 9.40 19.91
C LEU A 158 -1.93 8.79 21.20
N GLY A 159 -0.89 9.39 21.79
CA GLY A 159 -0.38 8.96 23.10
C GLY A 159 -1.44 9.01 24.19
N GLU A 160 -2.26 10.06 24.19
CA GLU A 160 -3.39 10.20 25.12
C GLU A 160 -4.54 9.22 24.83
N LEU A 161 -4.90 9.06 23.55
CA LEU A 161 -6.05 8.24 23.14
C LEU A 161 -5.79 6.73 23.23
N LEU A 162 -4.59 6.28 22.92
CA LEU A 162 -4.24 4.86 22.96
C LEU A 162 -3.78 4.40 24.35
N GLY A 163 -3.21 5.30 25.15
CA GLY A 163 -2.61 4.98 26.42
C GLY A 163 -1.25 4.30 26.32
N ALA A 164 -0.56 4.20 27.47
CA ALA A 164 0.83 3.74 27.54
C ALA A 164 1.02 2.29 27.08
N ASP A 165 0.09 1.40 27.44
CA ASP A 165 0.22 -0.03 27.14
C ASP A 165 0.15 -0.32 25.62
N ARG A 166 -0.86 0.24 24.94
CA ARG A 166 -1.02 0.05 23.49
C ARG A 166 0.14 0.70 22.72
N ARG A 167 0.56 1.90 23.18
CA ARG A 167 1.73 2.57 22.61
C ARG A 167 2.99 1.74 22.78
N GLY A 168 3.26 1.20 23.95
CA GLY A 168 4.42 0.35 24.21
C GLY A 168 4.40 -0.95 23.39
N ARG A 169 3.21 -1.47 23.03
CA ARG A 169 3.09 -2.60 22.08
C ARG A 169 3.51 -2.19 20.67
N ILE A 170 3.05 -1.04 20.17
CA ILE A 170 3.41 -0.51 18.86
C ILE A 170 4.92 -0.29 18.77
N GLU A 171 5.53 0.38 19.76
CA GLU A 171 6.97 0.62 19.82
C GLU A 171 7.76 -0.68 19.74
N ARG A 172 7.38 -1.68 20.52
CA ARG A 172 8.00 -3.00 20.50
C ARG A 172 7.90 -3.66 19.13
N TRP A 173 6.74 -3.66 18.49
CA TRP A 173 6.57 -4.27 17.18
C TRP A 173 7.39 -3.57 16.08
N LEU A 174 7.52 -2.24 16.15
CA LEU A 174 8.38 -1.48 15.25
C LEU A 174 9.86 -1.90 15.37
N HIS A 175 10.33 -2.16 16.60
CA HIS A 175 11.70 -2.60 16.83
C HIS A 175 11.92 -4.08 16.52
N GLU A 176 10.92 -4.93 16.71
CA GLU A 176 11.01 -6.36 16.45
C GLU A 176 10.86 -6.72 14.97
N LEU A 177 10.10 -5.93 14.19
CA LEU A 177 9.78 -6.24 12.79
C LEU A 177 11.03 -6.48 11.91
N PRO A 178 12.14 -5.72 12.04
CA PRO A 178 13.37 -5.99 11.26
C PRO A 178 14.00 -7.34 11.53
N GLU A 179 13.71 -7.96 12.67
CA GLU A 179 14.26 -9.26 13.09
C GLU A 179 13.38 -10.44 12.65
N VAL A 180 12.17 -10.17 12.12
CA VAL A 180 11.26 -11.22 11.64
C VAL A 180 11.80 -11.85 10.37
N ARG A 181 11.90 -13.18 10.37
CA ARG A 181 12.49 -13.94 9.26
C ARG A 181 11.47 -14.87 8.59
N PRO A 182 11.64 -15.20 7.31
CA PRO A 182 12.72 -14.72 6.41
C PRO A 182 12.46 -13.29 5.91
N LEU A 183 13.55 -12.52 5.64
CA LEU A 183 13.46 -11.29 4.89
C LEU A 183 13.34 -11.61 3.39
N THR A 184 12.30 -11.08 2.77
CA THR A 184 11.99 -11.29 1.34
C THR A 184 11.98 -9.96 0.60
N PRO A 185 12.08 -9.94 -0.73
CA PRO A 185 11.68 -8.76 -1.48
C PRO A 185 10.23 -8.43 -1.18
N VAL A 186 9.92 -7.17 -0.91
CA VAL A 186 8.56 -6.69 -0.67
C VAL A 186 8.26 -5.49 -1.53
N HIS A 187 6.99 -5.30 -1.87
CA HIS A 187 6.51 -4.09 -2.54
C HIS A 187 6.62 -2.87 -1.60
N GLY A 188 6.43 -3.10 -0.31
CA GLY A 188 6.57 -2.13 0.76
C GLY A 188 5.34 -1.26 1.02
N ALA A 189 4.50 -1.04 0.01
CA ALA A 189 3.23 -0.35 0.12
C ALA A 189 2.24 -0.80 -0.97
N PRO A 190 1.82 -2.08 -1.02
CA PRO A 190 0.94 -2.61 -2.06
C PRO A 190 -0.51 -2.16 -1.86
N GLY A 191 -0.71 -0.85 -1.72
CA GLY A 191 -2.01 -0.26 -1.47
C GLY A 191 -2.93 -0.34 -2.69
N LEU A 192 -4.23 -0.43 -2.42
CA LEU A 192 -5.27 -0.46 -3.45
C LEU A 192 -5.31 0.83 -4.28
N GLY A 193 -4.75 1.93 -3.76
CA GLY A 193 -4.51 3.17 -4.49
C GLY A 193 -3.43 3.06 -5.57
N LEU A 194 -2.55 2.05 -5.50
CA LEU A 194 -1.50 1.76 -6.48
C LEU A 194 -1.86 0.58 -7.41
N LEU A 195 -2.94 -0.13 -7.12
CA LEU A 195 -3.47 -1.20 -7.96
C LEU A 195 -4.45 -0.60 -8.97
N VAL A 196 -4.12 -0.70 -10.26
CA VAL A 196 -4.89 -0.13 -11.37
C VAL A 196 -5.55 -1.24 -12.17
N PRO A 197 -6.87 -1.47 -12.01
CA PRO A 197 -7.60 -2.43 -12.81
C PRO A 197 -7.59 -2.09 -14.30
N ALA A 198 -7.54 -3.12 -15.14
CA ALA A 198 -7.66 -2.96 -16.59
C ALA A 198 -9.11 -2.62 -16.96
N VAL A 199 -9.28 -1.64 -17.86
CA VAL A 199 -10.60 -1.29 -18.43
C VAL A 199 -11.09 -2.35 -19.39
N ALA A 200 -10.19 -2.91 -20.21
CA ALA A 200 -10.51 -3.92 -21.19
C ALA A 200 -10.28 -5.33 -20.63
N GLN A 201 -11.24 -6.23 -20.86
CA GLN A 201 -11.07 -7.65 -20.52
C GLN A 201 -9.87 -8.24 -21.23
N GLY A 202 -9.20 -9.19 -20.60
CA GLY A 202 -8.04 -9.86 -21.17
C GLY A 202 -6.71 -9.10 -21.02
N HIS A 203 -6.73 -7.90 -20.45
CA HIS A 203 -5.50 -7.16 -20.11
C HIS A 203 -5.12 -7.34 -18.65
N PRO A 204 -3.83 -7.42 -18.34
CA PRO A 204 -3.37 -7.51 -16.95
C PRO A 204 -3.64 -6.19 -16.20
N HIS A 205 -4.00 -6.31 -14.93
CA HIS A 205 -4.05 -5.18 -14.00
C HIS A 205 -2.62 -4.73 -13.63
N GLY A 206 -2.44 -3.46 -13.30
CA GLY A 206 -1.13 -2.90 -12.95
C GLY A 206 -0.99 -2.61 -11.46
N LEU A 207 0.08 -3.10 -10.81
CA LEU A 207 0.51 -2.65 -9.50
C LEU A 207 1.72 -1.73 -9.66
N LEU A 208 1.55 -0.44 -9.37
CA LEU A 208 2.59 0.59 -9.50
C LEU A 208 3.68 0.39 -8.45
N THR A 209 4.95 0.32 -8.87
CA THR A 209 6.09 0.13 -7.97
C THR A 209 6.87 1.45 -7.79
N GLY A 210 7.48 1.67 -6.62
CA GLY A 210 8.16 2.93 -6.33
C GLY A 210 9.20 2.84 -5.23
N GLU A 211 9.37 3.92 -4.51
CA GLU A 211 10.37 4.12 -3.45
C GLU A 211 10.23 3.19 -2.24
N ASP A 212 9.03 2.64 -2.04
CA ASP A 212 8.73 1.77 -0.91
C ASP A 212 9.21 0.34 -1.12
N VAL A 213 9.59 -0.04 -2.35
CA VAL A 213 10.15 -1.37 -2.62
C VAL A 213 11.43 -1.59 -1.81
N GLY A 214 11.51 -2.75 -1.15
CA GLY A 214 12.64 -3.05 -0.27
C GLY A 214 12.71 -4.51 0.14
N ARG A 215 13.31 -4.76 1.32
CA ARG A 215 13.33 -6.08 1.97
C ARG A 215 12.75 -5.99 3.37
N ALA A 216 11.80 -6.87 3.63
CA ALA A 216 11.16 -7.02 4.95
C ALA A 216 10.61 -8.44 5.11
N ALA A 217 10.01 -8.71 6.27
CA ALA A 217 9.14 -9.84 6.44
C ALA A 217 7.93 -9.72 5.50
N TRP A 218 7.55 -10.81 4.83
CA TRP A 218 6.43 -10.84 3.88
C TRP A 218 5.10 -10.34 4.49
N GLN A 219 4.98 -10.43 5.79
CA GLN A 219 3.83 -9.99 6.54
C GLN A 219 3.57 -8.48 6.42
N TRP A 220 4.60 -7.69 6.10
CA TRP A 220 4.45 -6.26 5.86
C TRP A 220 3.48 -5.97 4.72
N ASP A 221 3.69 -6.58 3.55
CA ASP A 221 2.83 -6.38 2.38
C ASP A 221 1.44 -6.98 2.56
N VAL A 222 1.35 -8.18 3.15
CA VAL A 222 0.05 -8.83 3.39
C VAL A 222 -0.76 -8.05 4.41
N GLY A 223 -0.13 -7.62 5.50
CA GLY A 223 -0.75 -6.77 6.51
C GLY A 223 -1.20 -5.42 5.94
N TRP A 224 -0.46 -4.89 4.96
CA TRP A 224 -0.84 -3.65 4.27
C TRP A 224 -2.21 -3.76 3.59
N VAL A 225 -2.40 -4.76 2.73
CA VAL A 225 -3.65 -4.95 1.98
C VAL A 225 -4.81 -5.27 2.93
N VAL A 226 -4.59 -6.16 3.91
CA VAL A 226 -5.61 -6.51 4.92
C VAL A 226 -6.04 -5.27 5.71
N ALA A 227 -5.09 -4.44 6.14
CA ALA A 227 -5.39 -3.21 6.86
C ALA A 227 -6.23 -2.23 6.04
N GLU A 228 -5.91 -2.05 4.77
CA GLU A 228 -6.64 -1.14 3.89
C GLU A 228 -8.09 -1.58 3.69
N LEU A 229 -8.34 -2.87 3.52
CA LEU A 229 -9.70 -3.42 3.44
C LEU A 229 -10.46 -3.25 4.76
N HIS A 230 -9.81 -3.43 5.91
CA HIS A 230 -10.40 -3.17 7.23
C HIS A 230 -10.72 -1.68 7.44
N GLU A 231 -9.84 -0.79 7.01
CA GLU A 231 -10.11 0.65 7.02
C GLU A 231 -11.33 1.01 6.18
N MET A 232 -11.39 0.52 4.95
CA MET A 232 -12.54 0.74 4.05
C MET A 232 -13.83 0.24 4.68
N ARG A 233 -13.84 -0.95 5.29
CA ARG A 233 -14.98 -1.47 6.06
C ARG A 233 -15.39 -0.52 7.19
N PHE A 234 -14.42 -0.07 7.99
CA PHE A 234 -14.67 0.80 9.13
C PHE A 234 -15.28 2.14 8.73
N PHE A 235 -14.82 2.72 7.63
CA PHE A 235 -15.32 4.00 7.13
C PHE A 235 -16.59 3.84 6.28
N ALA A 236 -16.71 2.80 5.46
CA ALA A 236 -17.88 2.53 4.63
C ALA A 236 -19.15 2.24 5.48
N ALA A 237 -19.02 1.69 6.67
CA ALA A 237 -20.15 1.48 7.58
C ALA A 237 -20.95 2.76 7.93
N ARG A 238 -20.41 3.92 7.59
CA ARG A 238 -20.99 5.24 7.87
C ARG A 238 -21.58 5.93 6.64
N VAL A 239 -21.35 5.38 5.47
CA VAL A 239 -21.85 5.93 4.20
C VAL A 239 -22.93 4.98 3.69
N PRO A 240 -24.20 5.44 3.53
CA PRO A 240 -25.23 4.62 2.92
C PRO A 240 -24.80 4.24 1.49
N GLY A 241 -24.73 2.96 1.19
CA GLY A 241 -24.33 2.46 -0.12
C GLY A 241 -24.56 0.97 -0.22
N PRO A 242 -24.41 0.35 -1.42
CA PRO A 242 -24.46 -1.09 -1.56
C PRO A 242 -23.38 -1.71 -0.69
N GLY A 243 -23.76 -2.68 0.15
CA GLY A 243 -22.87 -3.32 1.11
C GLY A 243 -21.80 -4.15 0.42
N THR A 244 -20.61 -3.58 0.23
CA THR A 244 -19.42 -4.37 -0.15
C THR A 244 -19.05 -5.27 1.02
N ASP A 245 -18.89 -6.57 0.77
CA ASP A 245 -18.40 -7.52 1.76
C ASP A 245 -16.87 -7.43 1.85
N TRP A 246 -16.39 -6.46 2.63
CA TRP A 246 -14.97 -6.19 2.82
C TRP A 246 -14.21 -7.36 3.44
N GLU A 247 -14.88 -8.12 4.34
CA GLU A 247 -14.29 -9.31 4.96
C GLU A 247 -14.08 -10.41 3.92
N HIS A 248 -15.08 -10.63 3.07
CA HIS A 248 -14.95 -11.57 1.96
C HIS A 248 -13.80 -11.17 1.02
N LEU A 249 -13.66 -9.89 0.67
CA LEU A 249 -12.57 -9.41 -0.17
C LEU A 249 -11.19 -9.65 0.46
N ALA A 250 -11.06 -9.44 1.78
CA ALA A 250 -9.83 -9.75 2.49
C ALA A 250 -9.51 -11.25 2.45
N GLN A 251 -10.51 -12.10 2.62
CA GLN A 251 -10.34 -13.55 2.52
C GLN A 251 -10.00 -14.00 1.09
N VAL A 252 -10.59 -13.37 0.06
CA VAL A 252 -10.23 -13.62 -1.35
C VAL A 252 -8.76 -13.31 -1.60
N PHE A 253 -8.29 -12.16 -1.16
CA PHE A 253 -6.87 -11.79 -1.24
C PHE A 253 -5.97 -12.81 -0.53
N LEU A 254 -6.30 -13.19 0.71
CA LEU A 254 -5.53 -14.17 1.47
C LEU A 254 -5.52 -15.55 0.83
N ARG A 255 -6.63 -16.00 0.22
CA ARG A 255 -6.66 -17.24 -0.58
C ARG A 255 -5.71 -17.15 -1.78
N GLY A 256 -5.68 -16.01 -2.48
CA GLY A 256 -4.74 -15.77 -3.58
C GLY A 256 -3.28 -15.81 -3.12
N TYR A 257 -2.99 -15.25 -1.95
CA TYR A 257 -1.67 -15.32 -1.34
C TYR A 257 -1.28 -16.74 -0.93
N GLY A 258 -2.24 -17.60 -0.59
CA GLY A 258 -2.04 -19.03 -0.37
C GLY A 258 -1.26 -19.37 0.90
N ARG A 259 -1.23 -18.47 1.90
CA ARG A 259 -0.66 -18.71 3.23
C ARG A 259 -1.57 -18.12 4.29
N ALA A 260 -1.82 -18.86 5.36
CA ALA A 260 -2.60 -18.36 6.49
C ALA A 260 -1.90 -17.14 7.14
N PRO A 261 -2.67 -16.09 7.49
CA PRO A 261 -2.13 -14.97 8.25
C PRO A 261 -1.68 -15.43 9.64
N ASP A 262 -0.51 -14.97 10.06
CA ASP A 262 0.01 -15.15 11.40
C ASP A 262 -0.14 -13.86 12.24
N ALA A 263 0.35 -13.89 13.47
CA ALA A 263 0.31 -12.72 14.35
C ALA A 263 1.01 -11.51 13.74
N TRP A 264 2.09 -11.71 12.98
CA TRP A 264 2.81 -10.60 12.36
C TRP A 264 2.02 -9.93 11.23
N VAL A 265 1.16 -10.64 10.51
CA VAL A 265 0.26 -10.00 9.53
C VAL A 265 -0.67 -9.00 10.23
N ARG A 266 -1.24 -9.37 11.39
CA ARG A 266 -2.11 -8.48 12.18
C ARG A 266 -1.34 -7.27 12.73
N ARG A 267 -0.13 -7.50 13.27
CA ARG A 267 0.75 -6.42 13.75
C ARG A 267 1.11 -5.45 12.64
N CYS A 268 1.49 -5.97 11.48
CA CYS A 268 1.76 -5.14 10.29
C CYS A 268 0.52 -4.37 9.82
N ALA A 269 -0.68 -4.94 9.95
CA ALA A 269 -1.92 -4.24 9.65
C ALA A 269 -2.14 -3.03 10.58
N VAL A 270 -1.88 -3.18 11.90
CA VAL A 270 -1.91 -2.05 12.85
C VAL A 270 -0.88 -0.99 12.49
N LEU A 271 0.37 -1.41 12.23
CA LEU A 271 1.46 -0.48 11.87
C LEU A 271 1.16 0.29 10.59
N ARG A 272 0.58 -0.38 9.59
CA ARG A 272 0.14 0.28 8.34
C ARG A 272 -0.99 1.27 8.60
N SER A 273 -2.00 0.92 9.39
CA SER A 273 -3.08 1.84 9.72
C SER A 273 -2.57 3.07 10.46
N LEU A 274 -1.60 2.89 11.35
CA LEU A 274 -0.93 3.99 12.04
C LEU A 274 -0.15 4.90 11.05
N LEU A 275 0.59 4.32 10.10
CA LEU A 275 1.27 5.07 9.05
C LEU A 275 0.30 5.84 8.16
N HIS A 276 -0.83 5.23 7.79
CA HIS A 276 -1.84 5.93 6.99
C HIS A 276 -2.41 7.13 7.75
N LEU A 277 -2.75 6.97 9.03
CA LEU A 277 -3.20 8.09 9.84
C LEU A 277 -2.15 9.20 9.92
N HIS A 278 -0.86 8.84 10.08
CA HIS A 278 0.24 9.78 10.05
C HIS A 278 0.29 10.53 8.71
N ASP A 279 0.38 9.79 7.60
CA ASP A 279 0.53 10.38 6.28
C ASP A 279 -0.68 11.25 5.90
N PHE A 280 -1.89 10.83 6.27
CA PHE A 280 -3.11 11.62 6.08
C PHE A 280 -3.07 12.91 6.91
N SER A 281 -2.80 12.81 8.22
CA SER A 281 -2.83 13.96 9.13
C SER A 281 -1.73 14.99 8.86
N VAL A 282 -0.55 14.53 8.40
CA VAL A 282 0.60 15.39 8.17
C VAL A 282 0.61 15.94 6.75
N PHE A 283 0.21 15.15 5.75
CA PHE A 283 0.43 15.48 4.35
C PHE A 283 -0.85 15.72 3.54
N VAL A 284 -2.04 15.46 4.11
CA VAL A 284 -3.32 15.75 3.44
C VAL A 284 -4.07 16.82 4.20
N THR A 285 -4.54 16.51 5.41
CA THR A 285 -5.29 17.45 6.24
C THR A 285 -5.22 17.07 7.71
N TRP A 286 -5.13 18.08 8.56
CA TRP A 286 -5.25 17.92 10.01
C TRP A 286 -6.71 18.01 10.42
N ASP A 287 -7.25 16.92 10.93
CA ASP A 287 -8.60 16.86 11.52
C ASP A 287 -8.59 15.98 12.78
N VAL A 288 -8.76 16.62 13.93
CA VAL A 288 -8.75 15.93 15.23
C VAL A 288 -9.92 14.95 15.38
N ALA A 289 -11.04 15.17 14.70
CA ALA A 289 -12.16 14.24 14.74
C ALA A 289 -11.83 12.95 13.97
N GLU A 290 -11.13 13.07 12.85
CA GLU A 290 -10.59 11.91 12.13
C GLU A 290 -9.54 11.17 12.95
N VAL A 291 -8.61 11.88 13.58
CA VAL A 291 -7.61 11.27 14.48
C VAL A 291 -8.28 10.44 15.57
N ARG A 292 -9.34 10.98 16.20
CA ARG A 292 -10.09 10.24 17.23
C ARG A 292 -10.79 9.00 16.67
N ARG A 293 -11.36 9.10 15.46
CA ARG A 293 -12.00 7.94 14.79
C ARG A 293 -10.98 6.83 14.50
N TYR A 294 -9.82 7.21 13.97
CA TYR A 294 -8.73 6.26 13.73
C TYR A 294 -8.18 5.65 15.02
N ALA A 295 -8.10 6.41 16.09
CA ALA A 295 -7.68 5.88 17.38
C ALA A 295 -8.63 4.78 17.89
N VAL A 296 -9.94 4.87 17.61
CA VAL A 296 -10.90 3.80 17.92
C VAL A 296 -10.60 2.55 17.08
N LEU A 297 -10.37 2.71 15.77
CA LEU A 297 -9.98 1.58 14.91
C LEU A 297 -8.68 0.93 15.40
N LEU A 298 -7.65 1.73 15.64
CA LEU A 298 -6.35 1.24 16.12
C LEU A 298 -6.47 0.52 17.47
N ALA A 299 -7.27 1.06 18.40
CA ALA A 299 -7.51 0.42 19.69
C ALA A 299 -8.18 -0.95 19.53
N SER A 300 -9.21 -1.05 18.66
CA SER A 300 -9.87 -2.33 18.36
C SER A 300 -8.88 -3.36 17.80
N LEU A 301 -8.11 -2.99 16.78
CA LEU A 301 -7.11 -3.88 16.18
C LEU A 301 -6.02 -4.32 17.16
N LEU A 302 -5.61 -3.41 18.06
CA LEU A 302 -4.65 -3.72 19.11
C LEU A 302 -5.23 -4.69 20.14
N ASP A 303 -6.48 -4.51 20.54
CA ASP A 303 -7.11 -5.36 21.57
C ASP A 303 -7.40 -6.76 21.01
N GLU A 304 -7.85 -6.87 19.76
CA GLU A 304 -8.05 -8.16 19.07
C GLU A 304 -6.74 -9.00 19.00
N GLU A 305 -5.57 -8.35 18.82
CA GLU A 305 -4.26 -9.04 18.90
C GLU A 305 -3.94 -9.52 20.32
N GLY A 306 -4.48 -8.86 21.35
CA GLY A 306 -4.29 -9.23 22.76
C GLY A 306 -5.09 -10.47 23.18
N ASP A 307 -6.25 -10.70 22.59
CA ASP A 307 -7.17 -11.79 22.95
C ASP A 307 -6.76 -13.17 22.38
N LEU A 308 -5.73 -13.21 21.54
CA LEU A 308 -5.20 -14.43 20.90
C LEU A 308 -3.98 -15.03 21.62
N ARG A 309 -3.86 -14.83 22.95
CA ARG A 309 -2.84 -15.47 23.80
C ARG A 309 -3.24 -16.83 24.30
#